data_27eb6dc14c7093b79707788782b97270
#
_entry.id   27eb6dc14c7093b79707788782b97270
#
_cell.length_a   1.000
_cell.length_b   1.000
_cell.length_c   1.000
_cell.angle_alpha   90.00
_cell.angle_beta   90.00
_cell.angle_gamma   90.00
#
_symmetry.space_group_name_H-M   'P 1'
#
loop_
_entity.id
_entity.type
_entity.pdbx_description
1 polymer ?
#
loop_
_entity_poly.entity_id
_entity_poly.type
_entity_poly.pdbx_seq_one_letter_code
_entity_poly.pdbx_strand_id
1 'polypeptide(L)'
;MAKSKKNPRRLPCSQADVDKARAEGRYEGFNGLMSMFLWVRAEDFGDADKDLQKTQERILYYCQEIQTGRLKLADIMSALKEEHDITIELTERREK
;
A
#
# COMPACT_ATOMS: atom_id res chain seq x y z
N MET A 1 -18.93 -18.95 19.10
CA MET A 1 -18.45 -18.97 19.29
C MET A 1 -17.93 -19.09 19.29
N ALA A 2 -17.81 -18.80 19.30
CA ALA A 2 -17.07 -18.83 19.45
C ALA A 2 -16.61 -18.86 19.46
N LYS A 3 -16.56 -18.65 19.47
CA LYS A 3 -15.89 -18.67 19.63
C LYS A 3 -15.26 -18.65 19.66
N SER A 4 -15.10 -18.36 19.77
CA SER A 4 -14.24 -18.31 19.95
C SER A 4 -13.88 -18.18 20.09
N LYS A 5 -13.98 -18.05 20.29
CA LYS A 5 -13.45 -17.94 20.61
C LYS A 5 -12.87 -17.99 20.82
N LYS A 6 -12.70 -17.90 20.90
CA LYS A 6 -11.97 -18.04 21.22
C LYS A 6 -11.30 -17.87 21.25
N ASN A 7 -11.05 -17.57 21.47
CA ASN A 7 -10.26 -17.45 21.68
C ASN A 7 -9.41 -17.38 21.50
N PRO A 8 -9.28 -17.21 21.01
CA PRO A 8 -8.27 -17.28 20.95
C PRO A 8 -7.37 -16.68 21.49
N ARG A 9 -7.25 -16.21 21.91
CA ARG A 9 -6.58 -15.64 22.50
C ARG A 9 -6.02 -16.18 23.46
N ARG A 10 -6.18 -16.82 23.88
CA ARG A 10 -5.72 -17.43 24.81
C ARG A 10 -4.68 -18.24 24.29
N LEU A 11 -4.70 -18.70 23.22
CA LEU A 11 -3.63 -19.40 22.71
C LEU A 11 -2.67 -18.44 22.14
N PRO A 12 -1.40 -18.53 22.39
CA PRO A 12 -0.46 -17.60 21.79
C PRO A 12 -0.39 -17.88 20.30
N CYS A 13 -0.36 -16.83 19.52
CA CYS A 13 -0.21 -16.97 18.10
C CYS A 13 1.23 -17.33 17.80
N SER A 14 1.43 -18.16 16.80
CA SER A 14 2.78 -18.44 16.36
C SER A 14 3.32 -17.24 15.61
N GLN A 15 4.62 -17.19 15.45
CA GLN A 15 5.23 -16.11 14.70
C GLN A 15 4.74 -16.13 13.26
N ALA A 16 4.52 -17.31 12.70
CA ALA A 16 4.01 -17.42 11.35
C ALA A 16 2.62 -16.80 11.23
N ASP A 17 1.77 -16.98 12.25
CA ASP A 17 0.44 -16.40 12.24
C ASP A 17 0.51 -14.89 12.32
N VAL A 18 1.41 -14.35 13.12
CA VAL A 18 1.59 -12.92 13.25
C VAL A 18 2.08 -12.34 11.92
N ASP A 19 3.04 -13.00 11.29
CA ASP A 19 3.59 -12.52 10.03
C ASP A 19 2.54 -12.54 8.94
N LYS A 20 1.71 -13.57 8.92
CA LYS A 20 0.65 -13.65 7.93
C LYS A 20 -0.35 -12.53 8.12
N ALA A 21 -0.73 -12.25 9.36
CA ALA A 21 -1.68 -11.18 9.63
C ALA A 21 -1.12 -9.84 9.20
N ARG A 22 0.17 -9.61 9.43
CA ARG A 22 0.79 -8.36 9.01
C ARG A 22 0.82 -8.24 7.51
N ALA A 23 1.13 -9.34 6.82
CA ALA A 23 1.17 -9.33 5.36
C ALA A 23 -0.20 -9.03 4.79
N GLU A 24 -1.25 -9.63 5.35
CA GLU A 24 -2.60 -9.38 4.88
C GLU A 24 -3.01 -7.93 5.10
N GLY A 25 -2.63 -7.36 6.25
CA GLY A 25 -2.93 -5.97 6.52
C GLY A 25 -2.24 -5.03 5.53
N ARG A 26 -1.00 -5.35 5.18
CA ARG A 26 -0.28 -4.53 4.19
C ARG A 26 -0.92 -4.63 2.82
N TYR A 27 -1.37 -5.83 2.45
CA TYR A 27 -2.04 -6.00 1.16
C TYR A 27 -3.34 -5.21 1.11
N GLU A 28 -4.10 -5.22 2.20
CA GLU A 28 -5.35 -4.47 2.23
C GLU A 28 -5.09 -2.98 2.14
N GLY A 29 -4.06 -2.50 2.84
CA GLY A 29 -3.71 -1.10 2.76
C GLY A 29 -3.28 -0.68 1.37
N PHE A 30 -2.43 -1.51 0.75
CA PHE A 30 -1.96 -1.23 -0.59
C PHE A 30 -3.12 -1.24 -1.58
N ASN A 31 -3.99 -2.24 -1.49
CA ASN A 31 -5.11 -2.33 -2.40
C ASN A 31 -6.08 -1.17 -2.23
N GLY A 32 -6.27 -0.72 -0.99
CA GLY A 32 -7.12 0.43 -0.74
C GLY A 32 -6.58 1.69 -1.37
N LEU A 33 -5.28 1.93 -1.20
CA LEU A 33 -4.66 3.11 -1.78
C LEU A 33 -4.65 3.04 -3.30
N MET A 34 -4.36 1.87 -3.86
CA MET A 34 -4.38 1.70 -5.30
C MET A 34 -5.78 1.98 -5.85
N SER A 35 -6.80 1.46 -5.16
CA SER A 35 -8.17 1.67 -5.61
C SER A 35 -8.54 3.14 -5.58
N MET A 36 -8.18 3.84 -4.50
CA MET A 36 -8.46 5.26 -4.41
C MET A 36 -7.72 6.05 -5.46
N PHE A 37 -6.45 5.70 -5.68
CA PHE A 37 -5.65 6.39 -6.67
C PHE A 37 -6.27 6.26 -8.06
N LEU A 38 -6.63 5.04 -8.43
CA LEU A 38 -7.22 4.82 -9.76
C LEU A 38 -8.59 5.46 -9.87
N TRP A 39 -9.35 5.46 -8.77
CA TRP A 39 -10.66 6.10 -8.78
C TRP A 39 -10.54 7.60 -9.03
N VAL A 40 -9.60 8.25 -8.35
CA VAL A 40 -9.37 9.68 -8.53
C VAL A 40 -8.95 9.97 -9.98
N ARG A 41 -8.07 9.13 -10.53
CA ARG A 41 -7.65 9.33 -11.91
C ARG A 41 -8.82 9.23 -12.87
N ALA A 42 -9.71 8.28 -12.62
CA ALA A 42 -10.86 8.08 -13.49
C ALA A 42 -11.88 9.21 -13.34
N GLU A 43 -12.20 9.54 -12.09
CA GLU A 43 -13.29 10.49 -11.86
C GLU A 43 -12.88 11.94 -11.97
N ASP A 44 -11.70 12.27 -11.46
CA ASP A 44 -11.30 13.66 -11.41
C ASP A 44 -10.44 14.08 -12.60
N PHE A 45 -9.72 13.14 -13.18
CA PHE A 45 -8.84 13.47 -14.32
C PHE A 45 -9.31 12.85 -15.62
N GLY A 46 -10.32 12.00 -15.58
CA GLY A 46 -10.92 11.49 -16.81
C GLY A 46 -10.08 10.50 -17.59
N ASP A 47 -9.18 9.77 -16.89
CA ASP A 47 -8.34 8.83 -17.60
C ASP A 47 -9.18 7.71 -18.23
N ALA A 48 -8.77 7.28 -19.41
CA ALA A 48 -9.44 6.17 -20.08
C ALA A 48 -9.08 4.86 -19.42
N ASP A 49 -9.90 3.84 -19.65
CA ASP A 49 -9.68 2.53 -19.02
C ASP A 49 -8.30 1.97 -19.32
N LYS A 50 -7.83 2.08 -20.53
CA LYS A 50 -6.53 1.54 -20.87
C LYS A 50 -5.42 2.28 -20.15
N ASP A 51 -5.61 3.57 -19.89
CA ASP A 51 -4.62 4.35 -19.17
C ASP A 51 -4.61 3.96 -17.70
N LEU A 52 -5.78 3.66 -17.15
CA LEU A 52 -5.87 3.19 -15.77
C LEU A 52 -5.17 1.84 -15.62
N GLN A 53 -5.38 0.94 -16.56
CA GLN A 53 -4.75 -0.35 -16.52
C GLN A 53 -3.23 -0.22 -16.62
N LYS A 54 -2.77 0.65 -17.49
CA LYS A 54 -1.35 0.86 -17.66
C LYS A 54 -0.73 1.45 -16.40
N THR A 55 -1.42 2.39 -15.77
CA THR A 55 -0.95 2.98 -14.53
C THR A 55 -0.84 1.91 -13.44
N GLN A 56 -1.85 1.04 -13.35
CA GLN A 56 -1.81 -0.02 -12.36
C GLN A 56 -0.62 -0.94 -12.60
N GLU A 57 -0.40 -1.32 -13.84
CA GLU A 57 0.72 -2.20 -14.18
C GLU A 57 2.06 -1.56 -13.85
N ARG A 58 2.19 -0.26 -14.10
CA ARG A 58 3.44 0.43 -13.81
C ARG A 58 3.68 0.53 -12.30
N ILE A 59 2.63 0.78 -11.53
CA ILE A 59 2.77 0.83 -10.07
C ILE A 59 3.21 -0.53 -9.54
N LEU A 60 2.60 -1.61 -10.04
CA LEU A 60 2.99 -2.95 -9.61
C LEU A 60 4.42 -3.26 -9.99
N TYR A 61 4.84 -2.83 -11.16
CA TYR A 61 6.21 -3.01 -11.59
C TYR A 61 7.19 -2.31 -10.63
N TYR A 62 6.91 -1.07 -10.27
CA TYR A 62 7.79 -0.35 -9.36
C TYR A 62 7.77 -0.96 -7.97
N CYS A 63 6.62 -1.46 -7.53
CA CYS A 63 6.56 -2.13 -6.24
C CYS A 63 7.47 -3.35 -6.22
N GLN A 64 7.50 -4.10 -7.33
CA GLN A 64 8.37 -5.26 -7.42
C GLN A 64 9.84 -4.83 -7.39
N GLU A 65 10.17 -3.74 -8.06
CA GLU A 65 11.54 -3.24 -8.06
C GLU A 65 11.98 -2.84 -6.66
N ILE A 66 11.07 -2.26 -5.90
CA ILE A 66 11.36 -1.89 -4.52
C ILE A 66 11.57 -3.13 -3.67
N GLN A 67 10.72 -4.13 -3.84
CA GLN A 67 10.83 -5.35 -3.06
C GLN A 67 12.12 -6.10 -3.32
N THR A 68 12.64 -6.02 -4.54
CA THR A 68 13.87 -6.71 -4.88
C THR A 68 15.09 -5.87 -4.61
N GLY A 69 14.92 -4.66 -4.12
CA GLY A 69 16.06 -3.80 -3.78
C GLY A 69 16.66 -3.04 -4.92
N ARG A 70 16.08 -3.12 -6.12
CA ARG A 70 16.62 -2.40 -7.27
C ARG A 70 16.19 -0.94 -7.28
N LEU A 71 15.18 -0.59 -6.50
CA LEU A 71 14.68 0.76 -6.45
C LEU A 71 14.34 1.07 -5.01
N LYS A 72 14.63 2.27 -4.53
CA LYS A 72 14.32 2.65 -3.17
C LYS A 72 13.21 3.66 -3.15
N LEU A 73 12.27 3.44 -2.26
CA LEU A 73 11.15 4.36 -2.13
C LEU A 73 11.62 5.76 -1.80
N ALA A 74 12.68 5.87 -1.00
CA ALA A 74 13.22 7.19 -0.66
C ALA A 74 13.67 7.95 -1.90
N ASP A 75 14.21 7.24 -2.89
CA ASP A 75 14.65 7.89 -4.12
C ASP A 75 13.46 8.41 -4.92
N ILE A 76 12.37 7.66 -4.92
CA ILE A 76 11.15 8.12 -5.59
C ILE A 76 10.60 9.36 -4.90
N MET A 77 10.59 9.36 -3.58
CA MET A 77 10.09 10.51 -2.82
C MET A 77 10.97 11.74 -3.07
N SER A 78 12.28 11.54 -3.15
CA SER A 78 13.19 12.66 -3.46
C SER A 78 12.96 13.20 -4.86
N ALA A 79 12.75 12.32 -5.82
CA ALA A 79 12.49 12.75 -7.19
C ALA A 79 11.20 13.54 -7.28
N LEU A 80 10.16 13.10 -6.57
CA LEU A 80 8.90 13.83 -6.55
C LEU A 80 9.08 15.22 -6.00
N LYS A 81 9.90 15.34 -4.94
CA LYS A 81 10.14 16.63 -4.34
C LYS A 81 10.93 17.54 -5.29
N GLU A 82 12.00 16.99 -5.87
CA GLU A 82 12.89 17.81 -6.68
C GLU A 82 12.33 18.15 -8.05
N GLU A 83 11.62 17.21 -8.64
CA GLU A 83 11.16 17.40 -10.00
C GLU A 83 9.75 17.94 -10.09
N HIS A 84 8.94 17.67 -9.09
CA HIS A 84 7.52 18.02 -9.16
C HIS A 84 7.04 18.84 -7.96
N ASP A 85 7.93 19.13 -7.02
CA ASP A 85 7.61 19.91 -5.81
C ASP A 85 6.49 19.25 -5.02
N ILE A 86 6.50 17.91 -4.95
CA ILE A 86 5.54 17.16 -4.18
C ILE A 86 6.28 16.50 -3.02
N THR A 87 5.83 16.78 -1.81
CA THR A 87 6.41 16.20 -0.60
C THR A 87 5.44 15.20 -0.01
N ILE A 88 5.94 13.96 0.16
CA ILE A 88 5.15 12.92 0.81
C ILE A 88 5.76 12.72 2.18
N GLU A 89 4.97 12.92 3.23
CA GLU A 89 5.47 12.75 4.57
C GLU A 89 4.82 11.57 5.22
N LEU A 90 5.62 10.79 5.91
CA LEU A 90 5.07 9.72 6.72
C LEU A 90 4.60 10.32 8.00
N THR A 91 3.32 10.47 8.14
CA THR A 91 2.72 11.07 9.32
C THR A 91 2.22 10.02 10.20
N GLU A 92 2.69 10.04 11.45
CA GLU A 92 2.11 9.15 12.37
C GLU A 92 0.87 9.67 12.78
N ARG A 93 -0.06 8.94 13.04
CA ARG A 93 -1.27 9.36 13.45
C ARG A 93 -1.23 9.77 14.70
N ARG A 94 -1.42 10.74 15.04
CA ARG A 94 -1.45 11.10 16.28
C ARG A 94 -2.65 11.54 16.62
N GLU A 95 -3.09 11.39 17.42
CA GLU A 95 -4.23 11.72 17.85
C GLU A 95 -4.24 12.76 18.39
N LYS A 96 -4.42 13.43 18.48
CA LYS A 96 -4.32 14.53 19.04
C LYS A 96 -4.90 14.85 19.25
#